data_72d2d1f7e23dde0147acec144101b3ba
#
_entry.id   72d2d1f7e23dde0147acec144101b3ba
#
_cell.length_a   1.000
_cell.length_b   1.000
_cell.length_c   1.000
_cell.angle_alpha   90.00
_cell.angle_beta   90.00
_cell.angle_gamma   90.00
#
_symmetry.space_group_name_H-M   'P 1'
#
loop_
_entity.id
_entity.type
_entity.pdbx_description
1 polymer ?
#
loop_
_entity_poly.entity_id
_entity_poly.type
_entity_poly.pdbx_seq_one_letter_code
_entity_poly.pdbx_strand_id
1 'polypeptide(L)'
;MRELKATKINAADFAPFGTFFSMTEPEGYPLQGEIHKFYPDRISGTCMGSIGFSPIAVHKDERIVKAAEYHTTTWEGIVALDDDMIIHVAPASAGTPVPELTRAFIVPKGTMVKINAAIWHLCPLPLNNEVLH
;
A
#
# COMPACT_ATOMS: atom_id res chain seq x y z
N MET A 1 -11.06 -1.68 -22.44
CA MET A 1 -10.25 -1.82 -21.19
C MET A 1 -9.43 -0.55 -21.04
N ARG A 2 -9.43 0.05 -19.87
CA ARG A 2 -8.61 1.23 -19.59
C ARG A 2 -7.24 0.81 -19.08
N GLU A 3 -6.18 1.38 -19.64
CA GLU A 3 -4.82 1.17 -19.20
C GLU A 3 -4.42 2.21 -18.15
N LEU A 4 -3.80 1.75 -17.06
CA LEU A 4 -3.24 2.61 -16.02
C LEU A 4 -1.73 2.48 -16.04
N LYS A 5 -1.04 3.61 -16.07
CA LYS A 5 0.40 3.65 -15.90
C LYS A 5 0.74 3.67 -14.42
N ALA A 6 1.43 2.64 -13.93
CA ALA A 6 1.96 2.64 -12.57
C ALA A 6 3.18 3.56 -12.48
N THR A 7 3.18 4.44 -11.49
CA THR A 7 4.26 5.39 -11.22
C THR A 7 4.79 5.17 -9.80
N LYS A 8 6.06 5.52 -9.55
CA LYS A 8 6.63 5.40 -8.21
C LYS A 8 5.80 6.20 -7.21
N ILE A 9 5.46 5.57 -6.08
CA ILE A 9 4.68 6.20 -5.01
C ILE A 9 5.39 7.45 -4.52
N ASN A 10 4.62 8.52 -4.31
CA ASN A 10 5.08 9.76 -3.67
C ASN A 10 3.98 10.33 -2.78
N ALA A 11 4.37 11.12 -1.80
CA ALA A 11 3.46 11.61 -0.77
C ALA A 11 2.32 12.47 -1.34
N ALA A 12 2.61 13.34 -2.29
CA ALA A 12 1.61 14.25 -2.85
C ALA A 12 0.51 13.49 -3.60
N ASP A 13 0.88 12.57 -4.49
CA ASP A 13 -0.07 11.82 -5.31
C ASP A 13 -0.83 10.76 -4.49
N PHE A 14 -0.22 10.21 -3.44
CA PHE A 14 -0.83 9.19 -2.59
C PHE A 14 -1.66 9.77 -1.44
N ALA A 15 -1.51 11.04 -1.09
CA ALA A 15 -2.21 11.67 0.02
C ALA A 15 -3.73 11.44 0.06
N PRO A 16 -4.47 11.41 -1.06
CA PRO A 16 -5.90 11.10 -1.03
C PRO A 16 -6.24 9.69 -0.57
N PHE A 17 -5.30 8.76 -0.64
CA PHE A 17 -5.53 7.33 -0.41
C PHE A 17 -4.96 6.83 0.91
N GLY A 18 -3.95 7.48 1.44
CA GLY A 18 -3.28 7.05 2.66
C GLY A 18 -1.90 7.63 2.85
N THR A 19 -1.07 6.89 3.56
CA THR A 19 0.31 7.24 3.87
C THR A 19 1.23 6.04 3.64
N PHE A 20 2.52 6.30 3.51
CA PHE A 20 3.53 5.26 3.40
C PHE A 20 4.84 5.71 4.03
N PHE A 21 5.67 4.76 4.41
CA PHE A 21 6.99 5.02 4.97
C PHE A 21 7.92 3.83 4.73
N SER A 22 9.15 4.11 4.30
CA SER A 22 10.15 3.05 4.16
C SER A 22 10.60 2.54 5.53
N MET A 23 10.49 1.22 5.73
CA MET A 23 10.94 0.54 6.95
C MET A 23 12.42 0.15 6.89
N THR A 24 13.01 0.18 5.71
CA THR A 24 14.41 -0.20 5.48
C THR A 24 15.32 1.00 5.23
N GLU A 25 14.78 2.06 4.64
CA GLU A 25 15.49 3.31 4.32
C GLU A 25 14.68 4.51 4.84
N PRO A 26 14.46 4.61 6.17
CA PRO A 26 13.61 5.64 6.73
C PRO A 26 14.24 7.03 6.61
N GLU A 27 13.40 8.01 6.27
CA GLU A 27 13.76 9.42 6.22
C GLU A 27 13.44 10.13 7.55
N GLY A 28 14.06 11.32 7.76
CA GLY A 28 13.84 12.14 8.93
C GLY A 28 14.81 11.86 10.07
N TYR A 29 14.50 12.39 11.24
CA TYR A 29 15.37 12.31 12.41
C TYR A 29 14.98 11.16 13.33
N PRO A 30 15.91 10.22 13.58
CA PRO A 30 15.68 9.13 14.52
C PRO A 30 15.92 9.58 15.98
N LEU A 31 15.38 8.79 16.90
CA LEU A 31 15.93 8.67 18.23
C LEU A 31 17.14 7.75 18.15
N GLN A 32 18.32 8.26 18.48
CA GLN A 32 19.56 7.53 18.27
C GLN A 32 20.19 7.11 19.59
N GLY A 33 20.54 5.83 19.69
CA GLY A 33 21.36 5.24 20.75
C GLY A 33 22.72 4.82 20.21
N GLU A 34 23.51 4.13 21.04
CA GLU A 34 24.86 3.66 20.66
C GLU A 34 24.84 2.65 19.52
N ILE A 35 23.82 1.77 19.51
CA ILE A 35 23.73 0.64 18.56
C ILE A 35 22.47 0.69 17.67
N HIS A 36 21.65 1.72 17.79
CA HIS A 36 20.37 1.75 17.07
C HIS A 36 19.97 3.17 16.63
N LYS A 37 19.13 3.21 15.61
CA LYS A 37 18.33 4.36 15.20
C LYS A 37 16.88 3.92 15.20
N PHE A 38 16.03 4.67 15.90
CA PHE A 38 14.61 4.37 16.05
C PHE A 38 13.77 5.50 15.46
N TYR A 39 12.81 5.13 14.64
CA TYR A 39 11.90 6.07 13.96
C TYR A 39 10.47 5.80 14.44
N PRO A 40 10.07 6.38 15.60
CA PRO A 40 8.77 6.08 16.20
C PRO A 40 7.61 6.57 15.36
N ASP A 41 6.53 5.76 15.33
CA ASP A 41 5.19 6.14 14.86
C ASP A 41 5.13 6.79 13.46
N ARG A 42 6.01 6.39 12.54
CA ARG A 42 6.02 6.95 11.17
C ARG A 42 4.81 6.51 10.36
N ILE A 43 4.26 5.35 10.65
CA ILE A 43 2.94 4.92 10.22
C ILE A 43 2.15 4.58 11.46
N SER A 44 1.01 5.21 11.63
CA SER A 44 0.11 4.96 12.75
C SER A 44 -1.34 4.87 12.28
N GLY A 45 -2.18 4.25 13.06
CA GLY A 45 -3.60 4.11 12.77
C GLY A 45 -4.38 3.75 14.02
N THR A 46 -5.62 4.19 14.06
CA THR A 46 -6.55 3.83 15.13
C THR A 46 -7.36 2.64 14.69
N CYS A 47 -7.50 1.64 15.53
CA CYS A 47 -8.43 0.53 15.34
C CYS A 47 -9.30 0.33 16.56
N MET A 48 -10.54 -0.12 16.33
CA MET A 48 -11.50 -0.45 17.38
C MET A 48 -11.57 -1.97 17.52
N GLY A 49 -10.70 -2.55 18.33
CA GLY A 49 -10.63 -4.00 18.51
C GLY A 49 -9.28 -4.58 18.14
N SER A 50 -9.27 -5.88 17.83
CA SER A 50 -8.03 -6.58 17.49
C SER A 50 -7.48 -6.19 16.15
N ILE A 51 -6.15 -6.12 16.05
CA ILE A 51 -5.44 -5.99 14.79
C ILE A 51 -4.74 -7.33 14.48
N GLY A 52 -4.78 -7.75 13.23
CA GLY A 52 -4.14 -8.97 12.76
C GLY A 52 -3.10 -8.70 11.70
N PHE A 53 -2.13 -9.58 11.59
CA PHE A 53 -1.13 -9.58 10.52
C PHE A 53 -1.26 -10.88 9.74
N SER A 54 -1.48 -10.78 8.44
CA SER A 54 -1.74 -11.93 7.58
C SER A 54 -0.67 -12.03 6.50
N PRO A 55 0.05 -13.13 6.42
CA PRO A 55 0.93 -13.37 5.28
C PRO A 55 0.10 -13.62 4.02
N ILE A 56 0.58 -13.13 2.91
CA ILE A 56 -0.02 -13.35 1.59
C ILE A 56 1.08 -13.67 0.58
N ALA A 57 0.82 -14.58 -0.34
CA ALA A 57 1.64 -14.84 -1.51
C ALA A 57 0.82 -14.53 -2.76
N VAL A 58 1.30 -13.63 -3.60
CA VAL A 58 0.62 -13.25 -4.83
C VAL A 58 1.46 -13.68 -6.01
N HIS A 59 0.91 -14.58 -6.82
CA HIS A 59 1.57 -15.03 -8.04
C HIS A 59 1.42 -14.01 -9.17
N LYS A 60 2.46 -13.90 -9.97
CA LYS A 60 2.44 -13.08 -11.18
C LYS A 60 1.39 -13.60 -12.15
N ASP A 61 0.58 -12.72 -12.65
CA ASP A 61 -0.47 -12.99 -13.62
C ASP A 61 -0.56 -11.79 -14.59
N GLU A 62 -1.52 -11.85 -15.48
CA GLU A 62 -1.91 -10.69 -16.26
C GLU A 62 -2.23 -9.53 -15.31
N ARG A 63 -1.66 -8.37 -15.56
CA ARG A 63 -1.88 -7.19 -14.72
C ARG A 63 -3.23 -6.54 -15.04
N ILE A 64 -4.30 -7.33 -14.91
CA ILE A 64 -5.67 -6.91 -15.17
C ILE A 64 -6.44 -6.90 -13.84
N VAL A 65 -6.91 -5.73 -13.45
CA VAL A 65 -7.76 -5.58 -12.27
C VAL A 65 -9.16 -6.03 -12.62
N LYS A 66 -9.58 -7.16 -12.08
CA LYS A 66 -10.92 -7.77 -12.31
C LYS A 66 -11.87 -7.50 -11.14
N ALA A 67 -11.34 -7.11 -9.99
CA ALA A 67 -12.09 -6.84 -8.77
C ALA A 67 -11.42 -5.77 -7.94
N ALA A 68 -12.18 -5.15 -7.06
CA ALA A 68 -11.67 -4.25 -6.03
C ALA A 68 -12.55 -4.36 -4.80
N GLU A 69 -11.99 -4.06 -3.65
CA GLU A 69 -12.65 -4.05 -2.36
C GLU A 69 -12.37 -2.76 -1.60
N TYR A 70 -13.12 -2.50 -0.56
CA TYR A 70 -12.86 -1.42 0.40
C TYR A 70 -13.36 -1.83 1.78
N HIS A 71 -12.77 -1.23 2.81
CA HIS A 71 -13.18 -1.43 4.20
C HIS A 71 -13.72 -0.12 4.77
N THR A 72 -14.87 -0.14 5.42
CA THR A 72 -15.51 1.09 5.93
C THR A 72 -15.11 1.43 7.36
N THR A 73 -14.69 0.45 8.15
CA THR A 73 -14.44 0.59 9.59
C THR A 73 -12.98 0.44 9.98
N THR A 74 -12.10 0.21 9.02
CA THR A 74 -10.67 0.02 9.26
C THR A 74 -9.84 0.53 8.09
N TRP A 75 -8.58 0.79 8.35
CA TRP A 75 -7.52 0.93 7.36
C TRP A 75 -6.88 -0.43 7.09
N GLU A 76 -6.10 -0.51 6.03
CA GLU A 76 -5.29 -1.68 5.72
C GLU A 76 -3.82 -1.30 5.57
N GLY A 77 -2.93 -2.07 6.18
CA GLY A 77 -1.49 -1.92 6.05
C GLY A 77 -0.90 -3.04 5.20
N ILE A 78 -0.04 -2.69 4.26
CA ILE A 78 0.61 -3.65 3.36
C ILE A 78 2.11 -3.35 3.32
N VAL A 79 2.92 -4.38 3.44
CA VAL A 79 4.37 -4.30 3.23
C VAL A 79 4.83 -5.48 2.37
N ALA A 80 5.55 -5.20 1.31
CA ALA A 80 6.17 -6.22 0.48
C ALA A 80 7.54 -6.59 1.02
N LEU A 81 7.83 -7.87 1.13
CA LEU A 81 9.03 -8.39 1.80
C LEU A 81 10.16 -8.73 0.83
N ASP A 82 9.87 -9.11 -0.41
CA ASP A 82 10.86 -9.72 -1.32
C ASP A 82 10.85 -9.17 -2.75
N ASP A 83 9.92 -8.28 -3.09
CA ASP A 83 9.85 -7.60 -4.39
C ASP A 83 9.23 -6.21 -4.22
N ASP A 84 9.43 -5.34 -5.19
CA ASP A 84 8.61 -4.15 -5.34
C ASP A 84 7.18 -4.57 -5.72
N MET A 85 6.20 -3.86 -5.24
CA MET A 85 4.81 -4.17 -5.53
C MET A 85 4.11 -3.08 -6.34
N ILE A 86 3.13 -3.48 -7.13
CA ILE A 86 2.19 -2.57 -7.76
C ILE A 86 0.89 -2.61 -6.96
N ILE A 87 0.43 -1.45 -6.53
CA ILE A 87 -0.90 -1.29 -5.93
C ILE A 87 -1.78 -0.44 -6.83
N HIS A 88 -3.08 -0.69 -6.80
CA HIS A 88 -4.07 0.21 -7.40
C HIS A 88 -5.05 0.69 -6.34
N VAL A 89 -5.44 1.93 -6.43
CA VAL A 89 -6.34 2.58 -5.47
C VAL A 89 -7.30 3.53 -6.18
N ALA A 90 -8.47 3.68 -5.62
CA ALA A 90 -9.44 4.68 -6.08
C ALA A 90 -10.15 5.30 -4.86
N PRO A 91 -10.59 6.57 -4.96
CA PRO A 91 -11.33 7.19 -3.88
C PRO A 91 -12.68 6.53 -3.65
N ALA A 92 -13.25 6.76 -2.46
CA ALA A 92 -14.56 6.25 -2.09
C ALA A 92 -15.63 6.63 -3.13
N SER A 93 -16.45 5.66 -3.49
CA SER A 93 -17.57 5.84 -4.42
C SER A 93 -18.60 4.75 -4.18
N ALA A 94 -19.86 5.01 -4.57
CA ALA A 94 -20.93 4.04 -4.42
C ALA A 94 -20.86 2.95 -5.52
N GLY A 95 -20.87 1.69 -5.10
CA GLY A 95 -21.02 0.53 -5.97
C GLY A 95 -19.76 0.07 -6.66
N THR A 96 -19.04 0.93 -7.36
CA THR A 96 -17.82 0.59 -8.11
C THR A 96 -16.79 1.71 -8.05
N PRO A 97 -15.49 1.40 -8.19
CA PRO A 97 -14.46 2.45 -8.33
C PRO A 97 -14.74 3.30 -9.57
N VAL A 98 -14.45 4.59 -9.47
CA VAL A 98 -14.50 5.51 -10.63
C VAL A 98 -13.23 5.30 -11.45
N PRO A 99 -13.31 4.81 -12.70
CA PRO A 99 -12.13 4.47 -13.48
C PRO A 99 -11.16 5.64 -13.70
N GLU A 100 -11.69 6.84 -13.91
CA GLU A 100 -10.91 8.06 -14.17
C GLU A 100 -10.12 8.53 -12.94
N LEU A 101 -10.53 8.12 -11.75
CA LEU A 101 -9.91 8.46 -10.48
C LEU A 101 -9.02 7.34 -9.91
N THR A 102 -9.00 6.20 -10.59
CA THR A 102 -8.16 5.07 -10.20
C THR A 102 -6.71 5.35 -10.57
N ARG A 103 -5.81 5.08 -9.63
CA ARG A 103 -4.37 5.28 -9.76
C ARG A 103 -3.63 3.99 -9.47
N ALA A 104 -2.49 3.80 -10.11
CA ALA A 104 -1.58 2.70 -9.84
C ALA A 104 -0.21 3.23 -9.42
N PHE A 105 0.39 2.60 -8.40
CA PHE A 105 1.68 2.99 -7.84
C PHE A 105 2.63 1.81 -7.75
N ILE A 106 3.91 2.07 -8.01
CA ILE A 106 4.99 1.15 -7.69
C ILE A 106 5.51 1.52 -6.32
N VAL A 107 5.48 0.56 -5.41
CA VAL A 107 5.91 0.71 -4.02
C VAL A 107 7.17 -0.13 -3.81
N PRO A 108 8.29 0.47 -3.40
CA PRO A 108 9.51 -0.27 -3.14
C PRO A 108 9.35 -1.33 -2.05
N LYS A 109 10.00 -2.46 -2.22
CA LYS A 109 10.14 -3.50 -1.19
C LYS A 109 10.55 -2.88 0.16
N GLY A 110 9.94 -3.35 1.25
CA GLY A 110 10.22 -2.83 2.60
C GLY A 110 9.54 -1.51 2.94
N THR A 111 8.70 -0.97 2.04
CA THR A 111 7.88 0.21 2.31
C THR A 111 6.52 -0.22 2.83
N MET A 112 6.16 0.24 4.02
CA MET A 112 4.82 0.06 4.58
C MET A 112 3.87 1.07 3.97
N VAL A 113 2.77 0.60 3.41
CA VAL A 113 1.66 1.43 2.92
C VAL A 113 0.48 1.26 3.84
N LYS A 114 -0.12 2.37 4.23
CA LYS A 114 -1.40 2.40 4.94
C LYS A 114 -2.46 2.97 4.01
N ILE A 115 -3.42 2.14 3.63
CA ILE A 115 -4.58 2.53 2.83
C ILE A 115 -5.71 2.94 3.78
N ASN A 116 -6.25 4.13 3.63
CA ASN A 116 -7.34 4.64 4.46
C ASN A 116 -8.62 3.83 4.27
N ALA A 117 -9.49 3.85 5.29
CA ALA A 117 -10.84 3.31 5.17
C ALA A 117 -11.57 3.92 3.96
N ALA A 118 -12.47 3.15 3.36
CA ALA A 118 -13.28 3.50 2.20
C ALA A 118 -12.53 3.66 0.87
N ILE A 119 -11.22 3.49 0.83
CA ILE A 119 -10.43 3.52 -0.40
C ILE A 119 -10.52 2.17 -1.10
N TRP A 120 -10.91 2.18 -2.37
CA TRP A 120 -10.91 1.00 -3.22
C TRP A 120 -9.49 0.50 -3.46
N HIS A 121 -9.26 -0.79 -3.30
CA HIS A 121 -7.99 -1.47 -3.54
C HIS A 121 -8.21 -2.98 -3.76
N LEU A 122 -7.14 -3.70 -3.99
CA LEU A 122 -7.08 -5.17 -3.96
C LEU A 122 -5.67 -5.57 -3.54
N CYS A 123 -5.39 -6.86 -3.46
CA CYS A 123 -4.05 -7.35 -3.15
C CYS A 123 -3.00 -6.75 -4.10
N PRO A 124 -1.78 -6.51 -3.62
CA PRO A 124 -0.70 -6.00 -4.46
C PRO A 124 -0.31 -7.02 -5.54
N LEU A 125 0.30 -6.54 -6.62
CA LEU A 125 0.84 -7.39 -7.68
C LEU A 125 2.38 -7.35 -7.66
N PRO A 126 3.06 -8.47 -7.94
CA PRO A 126 4.51 -8.47 -8.06
C PRO A 126 4.99 -7.62 -9.24
N LEU A 127 6.06 -6.87 -9.05
CA LEU A 127 6.65 -6.09 -10.15
C LEU A 127 7.60 -6.96 -10.98
N ASN A 128 8.51 -7.67 -10.35
CA ASN A 128 9.60 -8.40 -10.99
C ASN A 128 9.50 -9.93 -10.81
N ASN A 129 9.24 -10.39 -9.58
CA ASN A 129 9.27 -11.80 -9.21
C ASN A 129 8.03 -12.56 -9.69
N GLU A 130 8.14 -13.88 -9.77
CA GLU A 130 6.99 -14.75 -10.04
C GLU A 130 6.02 -14.83 -8.85
N VAL A 131 6.52 -14.60 -7.63
CA VAL A 131 5.71 -14.57 -6.40
C VAL A 131 6.16 -13.39 -5.54
N LEU A 132 5.19 -12.64 -5.06
CA LEU A 132 5.36 -11.56 -4.08
C LEU A 132 4.87 -12.04 -2.72
N HIS A 133 5.66 -11.85 -1.68
CA HIS A 133 5.25 -12.06 -0.29
C HIS A 133 5.16 -10.74 0.47
#